data_8c8047f26422cde5957c7df8f84fbb9b
#
_entry.id   8c8047f26422cde5957c7df8f84fbb9b
#
_cell.length_a   1.000
_cell.length_b   1.000
_cell.length_c   1.000
_cell.angle_alpha   90.00
_cell.angle_beta   90.00
_cell.angle_gamma   90.00
#
_symmetry.space_group_name_H-M   'P 1'
#
loop_
_entity.id
_entity.type
_entity.pdbx_description
1 polymer ?
#
loop_
_entity_poly.entity_id
_entity_poly.type
_entity_poly.pdbx_seq_one_letter_code
_entity_poly.pdbx_strand_id
1 'polypeptide(L)'
;LLEGVDEVVRMACEFCKLSQVHLVVYCIGGTLVSTYMAWANKRYGSDKMPVAHWTLFTTLTDFAQPGDIDVFIDDACIGALEESMAKKGYLDGSEMATSFRMLRSNSLIWNYWVHSYLLGEALPPFDVLFWNMDTTRMPHAMHSYYLREMYLHNNLIKRDRLTIAGEPIDLDHVVQPLYAVTAEDDHIAPWVQCYRIRKYINVKA
;
A
#
# COMPACT_ATOMS: atom_id res chain seq x y z
N LEU A 1 7.85 9.93 5.00
CA LEU A 1 8.86 9.37 4.10
C LEU A 1 10.26 9.52 4.68
N LEU A 2 10.69 10.73 5.03
CA LEU A 2 12.06 11.00 5.50
C LEU A 2 12.35 10.34 6.85
N GLU A 3 11.57 10.67 7.87
CA GLU A 3 11.74 10.19 9.26
C GLU A 3 11.38 8.70 9.45
N GLY A 4 10.80 8.08 8.45
CA GLY A 4 10.49 6.65 8.46
C GLY A 4 11.41 5.90 7.50
N VAL A 5 11.07 5.85 6.21
CA VAL A 5 11.73 4.95 5.26
C VAL A 5 13.19 5.34 5.02
N ASP A 6 13.48 6.61 4.73
CA ASP A 6 14.83 7.03 4.39
C ASP A 6 15.79 6.90 5.58
N GLU A 7 15.35 7.29 6.77
CA GLU A 7 16.15 7.18 8.00
C GLU A 7 16.46 5.71 8.30
N VAL A 8 15.47 4.82 8.24
CA VAL A 8 15.66 3.38 8.47
C VAL A 8 16.62 2.77 7.46
N VAL A 9 16.51 3.13 6.17
CA VAL A 9 17.42 2.66 5.13
C VAL A 9 18.86 3.10 5.43
N ARG A 10 19.07 4.37 5.76
CA ARG A 10 20.39 4.89 6.11
C ARG A 10 20.97 4.25 7.37
N MET A 11 20.17 4.12 8.42
CA MET A 11 20.57 3.44 9.65
C MET A 11 20.96 1.97 9.41
N ALA A 12 20.19 1.26 8.56
CA ALA A 12 20.50 -0.11 8.20
C ALA A 12 21.85 -0.21 7.44
N CYS A 13 22.08 0.69 6.48
CA CYS A 13 23.35 0.77 5.77
C CYS A 13 24.52 1.03 6.74
N GLU A 14 24.38 1.98 7.64
CA GLU A 14 25.41 2.35 8.63
C GLU A 14 25.67 1.21 9.60
N PHE A 15 24.65 0.63 10.20
CA PHE A 15 24.76 -0.46 11.16
C PHE A 15 25.41 -1.71 10.55
N CYS A 16 25.00 -2.08 9.35
CA CYS A 16 25.54 -3.24 8.64
C CYS A 16 26.87 -2.94 7.92
N LYS A 17 27.32 -1.68 7.88
CA LYS A 17 28.50 -1.22 7.13
C LYS A 17 28.41 -1.56 5.64
N LEU A 18 27.22 -1.40 5.06
CA LEU A 18 26.92 -1.64 3.65
C LEU A 18 26.63 -0.32 2.95
N SER A 19 26.90 -0.26 1.65
CA SER A 19 26.55 0.89 0.81
C SER A 19 25.10 0.86 0.38
N GLN A 20 24.47 -0.31 0.35
CA GLN A 20 23.12 -0.52 -0.15
C GLN A 20 22.41 -1.64 0.62
N VAL A 21 21.10 -1.55 0.68
CA VAL A 21 20.20 -2.58 1.24
C VAL A 21 19.26 -3.11 0.17
N HIS A 22 18.58 -4.22 0.47
CA HIS A 22 17.43 -4.69 -0.29
C HIS A 22 16.15 -4.40 0.49
N LEU A 23 15.13 -3.87 -0.19
CA LEU A 23 13.83 -3.63 0.42
C LEU A 23 12.86 -4.74 0.04
N VAL A 24 12.16 -5.25 1.02
CA VAL A 24 11.06 -6.20 0.82
C VAL A 24 9.82 -5.62 1.49
N VAL A 25 8.77 -5.39 0.73
CA VAL A 25 7.59 -4.68 1.23
C VAL A 25 6.29 -5.30 0.73
N TYR A 26 5.23 -5.07 1.51
CA TYR A 26 3.93 -5.67 1.27
C TYR A 26 2.82 -4.60 1.18
N CYS A 27 1.89 -4.78 0.24
CA CYS A 27 0.65 -4.02 0.08
C CYS A 27 0.88 -2.48 0.08
N ILE A 28 0.21 -1.72 0.95
CA ILE A 28 0.37 -0.25 1.08
C ILE A 28 1.83 0.17 1.35
N GLY A 29 2.59 -0.69 2.06
CA GLY A 29 4.03 -0.46 2.25
C GLY A 29 4.79 -0.41 0.94
N GLY A 30 4.36 -1.21 -0.04
CA GLY A 30 4.94 -1.18 -1.38
C GLY A 30 4.62 0.11 -2.15
N THR A 31 3.42 0.66 -2.02
CA THR A 31 3.07 1.98 -2.59
C THR A 31 3.95 3.08 -1.99
N LEU A 32 4.14 3.07 -0.66
CA LEU A 32 5.03 3.99 0.04
C LEU A 32 6.49 3.85 -0.43
N VAL A 33 7.00 2.62 -0.55
CA VAL A 33 8.37 2.37 -1.01
C VAL A 33 8.53 2.70 -2.49
N SER A 34 7.54 2.46 -3.35
CA SER A 34 7.59 2.91 -4.75
C SER A 34 7.76 4.43 -4.85
N THR A 35 7.03 5.17 -4.00
CA THR A 35 7.18 6.62 -3.88
C THR A 35 8.57 7.01 -3.36
N TYR A 36 9.07 6.28 -2.35
CA TYR A 36 10.43 6.47 -1.83
C TYR A 36 11.50 6.21 -2.89
N MET A 37 11.38 5.15 -3.68
CA MET A 37 12.33 4.82 -4.74
C MET A 37 12.44 5.95 -5.77
N ALA A 38 11.31 6.53 -6.19
CA ALA A 38 11.29 7.68 -7.10
C ALA A 38 11.95 8.91 -6.45
N TRP A 39 11.56 9.22 -5.22
CA TRP A 39 12.13 10.32 -4.44
C TRP A 39 13.64 10.17 -4.24
N ALA A 40 14.09 9.00 -3.79
CA ALA A 40 15.50 8.75 -3.48
C ALA A 40 16.40 8.78 -4.72
N ASN A 41 15.92 8.23 -5.86
CA ASN A 41 16.64 8.36 -7.14
C ASN A 41 16.81 9.83 -7.55
N LYS A 42 15.78 10.66 -7.36
CA LYS A 42 15.85 12.10 -7.62
C LYS A 42 16.83 12.79 -6.67
N ARG A 43 16.77 12.46 -5.38
CA ARG A 43 17.53 13.11 -4.32
C ARG A 43 19.00 12.74 -4.31
N TYR A 44 19.31 11.45 -4.45
CA TYR A 44 20.67 10.92 -4.33
C TYR A 44 21.37 10.72 -5.68
N GLY A 45 20.58 10.59 -6.75
CA GLY A 45 21.03 10.07 -8.03
C GLY A 45 21.17 8.55 -8.03
N SER A 46 20.97 7.94 -9.20
CA SER A 46 20.96 6.47 -9.34
C SER A 46 22.23 5.78 -8.87
N ASP A 47 23.38 6.45 -9.02
CA ASP A 47 24.70 5.92 -8.64
C ASP A 47 24.94 5.88 -7.13
N LYS A 48 24.22 6.71 -6.38
CA LYS A 48 24.34 6.84 -4.91
C LYS A 48 23.10 6.34 -4.17
N MET A 49 22.24 5.62 -4.89
CA MET A 49 21.01 5.08 -4.33
C MET A 49 21.32 4.06 -3.24
N PRO A 50 20.80 4.22 -2.00
CA PRO A 50 21.09 3.30 -0.90
C PRO A 50 20.32 1.98 -0.99
N VAL A 51 19.54 1.77 -2.07
CA VAL A 51 18.78 0.55 -2.32
C VAL A 51 19.27 -0.10 -3.61
N ALA A 52 19.74 -1.34 -3.51
CA ALA A 52 20.24 -2.10 -4.67
C ALA A 52 19.11 -2.80 -5.43
N HIS A 53 18.19 -3.44 -4.70
CA HIS A 53 17.06 -4.20 -5.23
C HIS A 53 15.86 -3.99 -4.34
N TRP A 54 14.67 -4.18 -4.89
CA TRP A 54 13.44 -4.11 -4.12
C TRP A 54 12.43 -5.16 -4.57
N THR A 55 11.63 -5.60 -3.61
CA THR A 55 10.61 -6.62 -3.82
C THR A 55 9.27 -6.09 -3.34
N LEU A 56 8.26 -6.23 -4.18
CA LEU A 56 6.88 -5.86 -3.88
C LEU A 56 6.00 -7.11 -3.81
N PHE A 57 5.25 -7.24 -2.72
CA PHE A 57 4.20 -8.24 -2.59
C PHE A 57 2.84 -7.55 -2.68
N THR A 58 1.98 -7.99 -3.62
CA THR A 58 0.59 -7.55 -3.79
C THR A 58 0.41 -6.03 -3.64
N THR A 59 1.18 -5.26 -4.41
CA THR A 59 1.27 -3.80 -4.28
C THR A 59 0.65 -3.09 -5.48
N LEU A 60 -0.27 -2.16 -5.23
CA LEU A 60 -0.76 -1.21 -6.22
C LEU A 60 0.18 0.00 -6.33
N THR A 61 0.49 0.37 -7.56
CA THR A 61 1.13 1.64 -7.92
C THR A 61 0.29 2.40 -8.95
N ASP A 62 -0.44 1.67 -9.77
CA ASP A 62 -1.48 2.18 -10.67
C ASP A 62 -2.85 1.82 -10.08
N PHE A 63 -3.65 2.81 -9.74
CA PHE A 63 -4.94 2.69 -9.09
C PHE A 63 -6.12 2.87 -10.06
N ALA A 64 -5.89 2.70 -11.36
CA ALA A 64 -6.96 2.86 -12.37
C ALA A 64 -8.08 1.82 -12.25
N GLN A 65 -7.80 0.67 -11.68
CA GLN A 65 -8.78 -0.39 -11.37
C GLN A 65 -8.36 -1.05 -10.05
N PRO A 66 -8.66 -0.43 -8.91
CA PRO A 66 -8.09 -0.84 -7.62
C PRO A 66 -8.82 -2.05 -7.00
N GLY A 67 -9.61 -2.80 -7.78
CA GLY A 67 -10.37 -3.93 -7.28
C GLY A 67 -11.69 -3.53 -6.62
N ASP A 68 -12.19 -4.39 -5.74
CA ASP A 68 -13.53 -4.25 -5.14
C ASP A 68 -13.67 -2.98 -4.28
N ILE A 69 -12.58 -2.40 -3.81
CA ILE A 69 -12.59 -1.19 -2.99
C ILE A 69 -13.04 0.06 -3.77
N ASP A 70 -13.03 0.01 -5.10
CA ASP A 70 -13.40 1.13 -5.98
C ASP A 70 -14.81 1.68 -5.70
N VAL A 71 -15.69 0.84 -5.20
CA VAL A 71 -17.07 1.22 -4.82
C VAL A 71 -17.15 2.29 -3.72
N PHE A 72 -16.07 2.50 -2.98
CA PHE A 72 -15.96 3.50 -1.91
C PHE A 72 -15.12 4.73 -2.32
N ILE A 73 -14.64 4.76 -3.56
CA ILE A 73 -13.70 5.78 -4.02
C ILE A 73 -14.45 6.84 -4.85
N ASP A 74 -15.04 7.77 -4.14
CA ASP A 74 -15.58 9.01 -4.69
C ASP A 74 -15.41 10.17 -3.70
N ASP A 75 -15.58 11.40 -4.18
CA ASP A 75 -15.39 12.61 -3.36
C ASP A 75 -16.34 12.67 -2.15
N ALA A 76 -17.56 12.15 -2.27
CA ALA A 76 -18.55 12.21 -1.20
C ALA A 76 -18.21 11.21 -0.09
N CYS A 77 -17.87 9.98 -0.47
CA CYS A 77 -17.47 8.93 0.47
C CYS A 77 -16.17 9.29 1.19
N ILE A 78 -15.16 9.77 0.45
CA ILE A 78 -13.89 10.21 1.05
C ILE A 78 -14.12 11.41 1.96
N GLY A 79 -14.91 12.40 1.56
CA GLY A 79 -15.23 13.57 2.38
C GLY A 79 -15.92 13.20 3.70
N ALA A 80 -16.91 12.31 3.66
CA ALA A 80 -17.59 11.82 4.88
C ALA A 80 -16.62 11.08 5.81
N LEU A 81 -15.71 10.29 5.26
CA LEU A 81 -14.69 9.59 6.03
C LEU A 81 -13.70 10.58 6.67
N GLU A 82 -13.27 11.60 5.93
CA GLU A 82 -12.39 12.67 6.42
C GLU A 82 -13.03 13.44 7.58
N GLU A 83 -14.33 13.78 7.50
CA GLU A 83 -15.06 14.42 8.59
C GLU A 83 -15.10 13.54 9.86
N SER A 84 -15.29 12.23 9.68
CA SER A 84 -15.24 11.28 10.80
C SER A 84 -13.86 11.22 11.43
N MET A 85 -12.81 11.09 10.60
CA MET A 85 -11.43 11.03 11.04
C MET A 85 -10.94 12.34 11.68
N ALA A 86 -11.39 13.51 11.20
CA ALA A 86 -10.99 14.81 11.73
C ALA A 86 -11.29 14.97 13.23
N LYS A 87 -12.36 14.35 13.70
CA LYS A 87 -12.76 14.38 15.11
C LYS A 87 -11.87 13.54 16.03
N LYS A 88 -11.36 12.42 15.49
CA LYS A 88 -10.54 11.44 16.24
C LYS A 88 -9.04 11.60 15.97
N GLY A 89 -8.66 12.18 14.84
CA GLY A 89 -7.27 12.25 14.34
C GLY A 89 -6.79 11.01 13.60
N TYR A 90 -7.62 9.96 13.49
CA TYR A 90 -7.28 8.69 12.84
C TYR A 90 -8.51 7.92 12.37
N LEU A 91 -8.31 6.97 11.46
CA LEU A 91 -9.28 5.91 11.17
C LEU A 91 -9.04 4.76 12.13
N ASP A 92 -10.11 4.28 12.77
CA ASP A 92 -10.02 3.10 13.62
C ASP A 92 -9.88 1.83 12.80
N GLY A 93 -9.02 0.91 13.24
CA GLY A 93 -8.80 -0.35 12.54
C GLY A 93 -10.06 -1.22 12.43
N SER A 94 -10.98 -1.12 13.39
CA SER A 94 -12.26 -1.84 13.36
C SER A 94 -13.20 -1.30 12.26
N GLU A 95 -13.19 0.00 11.99
CA GLU A 95 -13.98 0.60 10.90
C GLU A 95 -13.45 0.13 9.54
N MET A 96 -12.13 0.11 9.38
CA MET A 96 -11.48 -0.42 8.18
C MET A 96 -11.75 -1.92 7.99
N ALA A 97 -11.60 -2.72 9.04
CA ALA A 97 -11.90 -4.15 9.00
C ALA A 97 -13.36 -4.45 8.61
N THR A 98 -14.29 -3.60 9.05
CA THR A 98 -15.71 -3.72 8.67
C THR A 98 -15.90 -3.49 7.18
N SER A 99 -15.28 -2.45 6.61
CA SER A 99 -15.34 -2.18 5.17
C SER A 99 -14.82 -3.36 4.34
N PHE A 100 -13.68 -3.93 4.72
CA PHE A 100 -13.13 -5.12 4.04
C PHE A 100 -14.02 -6.36 4.18
N ARG A 101 -14.66 -6.57 5.34
CA ARG A 101 -15.63 -7.67 5.51
C ARG A 101 -16.86 -7.51 4.62
N MET A 102 -17.31 -6.27 4.40
CA MET A 102 -18.45 -6.01 3.52
C MET A 102 -18.14 -6.33 2.06
N LEU A 103 -16.93 -6.07 1.58
CA LEU A 103 -16.49 -6.44 0.23
C LEU A 103 -16.52 -7.96 -0.03
N ARG A 104 -16.32 -8.76 1.00
CA ARG A 104 -16.35 -10.24 0.96
C ARG A 104 -17.39 -10.81 1.93
N SER A 105 -18.56 -10.21 2.00
CA SER A 105 -19.63 -10.58 2.94
C SER A 105 -20.00 -12.06 2.90
N ASN A 106 -20.04 -12.66 1.73
CA ASN A 106 -20.38 -14.09 1.61
C ASN A 106 -19.38 -14.99 2.35
N SER A 107 -18.09 -14.75 2.21
CA SER A 107 -17.05 -15.59 2.85
C SER A 107 -16.74 -15.15 4.28
N LEU A 108 -16.80 -13.84 4.57
CA LEU A 108 -16.34 -13.29 5.86
C LEU A 108 -17.45 -12.99 6.86
N ILE A 109 -18.72 -13.04 6.45
CA ILE A 109 -19.90 -12.84 7.30
C ILE A 109 -20.86 -14.01 7.18
N TRP A 110 -21.44 -14.19 6.00
CA TRP A 110 -22.52 -15.17 5.82
C TRP A 110 -22.08 -16.62 5.96
N ASN A 111 -20.87 -16.95 5.54
CA ASN A 111 -20.32 -18.30 5.73
C ASN A 111 -20.21 -18.67 7.22
N TYR A 112 -19.72 -17.74 8.05
CA TYR A 112 -19.63 -17.94 9.50
C TYR A 112 -21.02 -18.01 10.14
N TRP A 113 -21.96 -17.17 9.68
CA TRP A 113 -23.34 -17.20 10.16
C TRP A 113 -23.99 -18.55 9.90
N VAL A 114 -23.87 -19.09 8.68
CA VAL A 114 -24.44 -20.38 8.33
C VAL A 114 -23.81 -21.51 9.12
N HIS A 115 -22.48 -21.63 9.07
CA HIS A 115 -21.79 -22.78 9.65
C HIS A 115 -21.81 -22.74 11.19
N SER A 116 -21.50 -21.62 11.80
CA SER A 116 -21.38 -21.55 13.26
C SER A 116 -22.72 -21.32 13.96
N TYR A 117 -23.58 -20.42 13.45
CA TYR A 117 -24.81 -20.08 14.12
C TYR A 117 -25.97 -21.04 13.74
N LEU A 118 -26.18 -21.29 12.44
CA LEU A 118 -27.31 -22.13 12.00
C LEU A 118 -27.00 -23.63 12.12
N LEU A 119 -25.80 -24.06 11.75
CA LEU A 119 -25.42 -25.48 11.79
C LEU A 119 -24.74 -25.91 13.10
N GLY A 120 -24.34 -24.96 13.95
CA GLY A 120 -23.67 -25.25 15.22
C GLY A 120 -22.26 -25.85 15.08
N GLU A 121 -21.63 -25.65 13.94
CA GLU A 121 -20.28 -26.11 13.66
C GLU A 121 -19.23 -25.27 14.40
N ALA A 122 -18.23 -25.93 14.97
CA ALA A 122 -17.11 -25.23 15.58
C ALA A 122 -16.28 -24.53 14.51
N LEU A 123 -15.90 -23.26 14.75
CA LEU A 123 -14.96 -22.57 13.87
C LEU A 123 -13.63 -23.31 13.86
N PRO A 124 -13.06 -23.57 12.68
CA PRO A 124 -11.72 -24.15 12.61
C PRO A 124 -10.72 -23.19 13.27
N PRO A 125 -9.81 -23.68 14.10
CA PRO A 125 -8.75 -22.87 14.68
C PRO A 125 -7.84 -22.38 13.55
N PHE A 126 -7.70 -21.05 13.43
CA PHE A 126 -6.91 -20.42 12.39
C PHE A 126 -6.13 -19.24 12.98
N ASP A 127 -4.86 -19.47 13.26
CA ASP A 127 -3.97 -18.52 13.92
C ASP A 127 -3.74 -17.23 13.11
N VAL A 128 -3.69 -17.32 11.79
CA VAL A 128 -3.58 -16.16 10.89
C VAL A 128 -4.80 -15.24 11.01
N LEU A 129 -6.00 -15.79 11.25
CA LEU A 129 -7.20 -14.99 11.49
C LEU A 129 -7.07 -14.19 12.79
N PHE A 130 -6.52 -14.80 13.85
CA PHE A 130 -6.28 -14.13 15.12
C PHE A 130 -5.29 -12.95 14.95
N TRP A 131 -4.19 -13.17 14.24
CA TRP A 131 -3.23 -12.12 13.89
C TRP A 131 -3.89 -10.99 13.07
N ASN A 132 -4.71 -11.32 12.08
CA ASN A 132 -5.38 -10.34 11.23
C ASN A 132 -6.46 -9.52 11.98
N MET A 133 -6.94 -9.99 13.11
CA MET A 133 -7.86 -9.22 13.97
C MET A 133 -7.17 -8.13 14.80
N ASP A 134 -5.84 -8.19 14.94
CA ASP A 134 -5.04 -7.15 15.59
C ASP A 134 -4.83 -5.97 14.62
N THR A 135 -5.76 -5.03 14.68
CA THR A 135 -5.84 -3.93 13.72
C THR A 135 -5.02 -2.71 14.13
N THR A 136 -4.45 -2.03 13.15
CA THR A 136 -3.68 -0.79 13.34
C THR A 136 -4.51 0.42 12.90
N ARG A 137 -4.41 1.52 13.66
CA ARG A 137 -5.02 2.81 13.30
C ARG A 137 -4.24 3.48 12.18
N MET A 138 -4.97 4.17 11.29
CA MET A 138 -4.36 4.99 10.24
C MET A 138 -4.50 6.47 10.56
N PRO A 139 -3.40 7.23 10.67
CA PRO A 139 -3.47 8.68 10.90
C PRO A 139 -4.31 9.38 9.83
N HIS A 140 -5.18 10.31 10.24
CA HIS A 140 -6.09 11.02 9.35
C HIS A 140 -5.39 11.61 8.13
N ALA A 141 -4.35 12.41 8.35
CA ALA A 141 -3.65 13.10 7.24
C ALA A 141 -3.05 12.11 6.21
N MET A 142 -2.47 10.98 6.70
CA MET A 142 -1.90 9.97 5.83
C MET A 142 -2.98 9.23 5.05
N HIS A 143 -4.07 8.83 5.71
CA HIS A 143 -5.14 8.08 5.08
C HIS A 143 -5.89 8.92 4.04
N SER A 144 -6.24 10.18 4.38
CA SER A 144 -6.84 11.13 3.44
C SER A 144 -5.95 11.35 2.22
N TYR A 145 -4.66 11.61 2.41
CA TYR A 145 -3.71 11.76 1.31
C TYR A 145 -3.66 10.51 0.42
N TYR A 146 -3.60 9.32 1.03
CA TYR A 146 -3.56 8.06 0.31
C TYR A 146 -4.82 7.82 -0.54
N LEU A 147 -6.01 8.06 0.03
CA LEU A 147 -7.27 7.89 -0.71
C LEU A 147 -7.40 8.91 -1.85
N ARG A 148 -7.08 10.17 -1.62
CA ARG A 148 -7.21 11.20 -2.65
C ARG A 148 -6.15 11.08 -3.74
N GLU A 149 -4.88 11.03 -3.35
CA GLU A 149 -3.79 11.08 -4.32
C GLU A 149 -3.58 9.77 -5.07
N MET A 150 -3.74 8.62 -4.39
CA MET A 150 -3.54 7.32 -5.00
C MET A 150 -4.82 6.79 -5.62
N TYR A 151 -5.87 6.56 -4.81
CA TYR A 151 -7.09 5.95 -5.31
C TYR A 151 -7.91 6.88 -6.22
N LEU A 152 -8.28 8.07 -5.76
CA LEU A 152 -9.18 8.95 -6.49
C LEU A 152 -8.51 9.57 -7.72
N HIS A 153 -7.30 10.07 -7.57
CA HIS A 153 -6.62 10.81 -8.64
C HIS A 153 -5.57 9.99 -9.37
N ASN A 154 -5.15 8.85 -8.83
CA ASN A 154 -4.09 8.01 -9.42
C ASN A 154 -2.83 8.81 -9.79
N ASN A 155 -2.37 9.68 -8.88
CA ASN A 155 -1.32 10.65 -9.17
C ASN A 155 0.10 10.06 -9.08
N LEU A 156 0.29 8.89 -8.44
CA LEU A 156 1.61 8.26 -8.33
C LEU A 156 2.22 7.92 -9.70
N ILE A 157 1.39 7.51 -10.66
CA ILE A 157 1.84 7.18 -12.03
C ILE A 157 1.94 8.38 -12.95
N LYS A 158 1.52 9.56 -12.49
CA LYS A 158 1.56 10.78 -13.28
C LYS A 158 2.82 11.57 -12.94
N ARG A 159 3.66 11.78 -13.93
CA ARG A 159 4.93 12.47 -13.79
C ARG A 159 4.77 13.81 -13.07
N ASP A 160 5.57 14.02 -12.03
CA ASP A 160 5.70 15.26 -11.26
C ASP A 160 4.37 15.80 -10.64
N ARG A 161 3.34 14.95 -10.56
CA ARG A 161 2.07 15.36 -9.93
C ARG A 161 2.12 15.39 -8.43
N LEU A 162 2.90 14.51 -7.84
CA LEU A 162 3.16 14.49 -6.40
C LEU A 162 4.46 15.21 -6.09
N THR A 163 4.46 16.01 -5.03
CA THR A 163 5.68 16.57 -4.45
C THR A 163 5.79 16.10 -3.00
N ILE A 164 6.84 15.37 -2.68
CA ILE A 164 7.06 14.82 -1.34
C ILE A 164 8.44 15.21 -0.86
N ALA A 165 8.49 15.78 0.34
CA ALA A 165 9.73 16.25 0.97
C ALA A 165 10.56 17.14 0.02
N GLY A 166 9.89 18.01 -0.74
CA GLY A 166 10.49 18.98 -1.64
C GLY A 166 10.90 18.45 -3.02
N GLU A 167 10.77 17.16 -3.28
CA GLU A 167 11.10 16.58 -4.58
C GLU A 167 9.84 16.15 -5.34
N PRO A 168 9.75 16.45 -6.65
CA PRO A 168 8.69 15.93 -7.51
C PRO A 168 8.88 14.42 -7.72
N ILE A 169 7.78 13.68 -7.74
CA ILE A 169 7.76 12.23 -7.84
C ILE A 169 7.51 11.81 -9.29
N ASP A 170 8.47 11.07 -9.84
CA ASP A 170 8.36 10.42 -11.14
C ASP A 170 8.94 9.01 -11.07
N LEU A 171 8.11 8.01 -11.29
CA LEU A 171 8.51 6.60 -11.25
C LEU A 171 9.53 6.25 -12.35
N ASP A 172 9.59 7.03 -13.44
CA ASP A 172 10.58 6.83 -14.51
C ASP A 172 12.03 7.02 -14.03
N HIS A 173 12.24 7.68 -12.89
CA HIS A 173 13.57 7.78 -12.28
C HIS A 173 14.04 6.47 -11.61
N VAL A 174 13.16 5.50 -11.42
CA VAL A 174 13.48 4.24 -10.74
C VAL A 174 14.13 3.28 -11.72
N VAL A 175 15.40 2.99 -11.51
CA VAL A 175 16.21 2.10 -12.37
C VAL A 175 16.69 0.82 -11.66
N GLN A 176 16.45 0.69 -10.36
CA GLN A 176 16.87 -0.46 -9.58
C GLN A 176 15.99 -1.68 -9.91
N PRO A 177 16.60 -2.88 -10.03
CA PRO A 177 15.87 -4.10 -10.31
C PRO A 177 14.73 -4.36 -9.32
N LEU A 178 13.55 -4.67 -9.85
CA LEU A 178 12.35 -5.00 -9.11
C LEU A 178 12.00 -6.47 -9.25
N TYR A 179 11.65 -7.11 -8.12
CA TYR A 179 10.93 -8.38 -8.10
C TYR A 179 9.51 -8.13 -7.58
N ALA A 180 8.50 -8.49 -8.36
CA ALA A 180 7.10 -8.29 -7.98
C ALA A 180 6.38 -9.63 -7.88
N VAL A 181 5.73 -9.87 -6.75
CA VAL A 181 4.88 -11.03 -6.47
C VAL A 181 3.43 -10.55 -6.35
N THR A 182 2.54 -11.19 -7.07
CA THR A 182 1.11 -10.89 -7.08
C THR A 182 0.30 -12.16 -6.88
N ALA A 183 -0.93 -12.05 -6.42
CA ALA A 183 -1.83 -13.18 -6.26
C ALA A 183 -2.95 -13.12 -7.31
N GLU A 184 -3.27 -14.26 -7.92
CA GLU A 184 -4.23 -14.36 -9.01
C GLU A 184 -5.63 -13.94 -8.59
N ASP A 185 -6.05 -14.37 -7.40
CA ASP A 185 -7.38 -14.12 -6.84
C ASP A 185 -7.45 -12.93 -5.89
N ASP A 186 -6.45 -12.04 -5.90
CA ASP A 186 -6.44 -10.86 -5.04
C ASP A 186 -7.45 -9.82 -5.55
N HIS A 187 -8.48 -9.61 -4.76
CA HIS A 187 -9.57 -8.66 -5.05
C HIS A 187 -9.28 -7.24 -4.54
N ILE A 188 -8.23 -7.06 -3.72
CA ILE A 188 -7.81 -5.76 -3.16
C ILE A 188 -6.70 -5.16 -4.01
N ALA A 189 -5.77 -6.00 -4.47
CA ALA A 189 -4.65 -5.59 -5.31
C ALA A 189 -4.56 -6.50 -6.55
N PRO A 190 -5.48 -6.35 -7.53
CA PRO A 190 -5.54 -7.23 -8.71
C PRO A 190 -4.18 -7.34 -9.40
N TRP A 191 -3.77 -8.56 -9.71
CA TRP A 191 -2.43 -8.83 -10.24
C TRP A 191 -2.11 -8.04 -11.50
N VAL A 192 -3.10 -7.81 -12.37
CA VAL A 192 -2.97 -7.02 -13.59
C VAL A 192 -2.54 -5.58 -13.27
N GLN A 193 -3.10 -4.98 -12.22
CA GLN A 193 -2.76 -3.62 -11.81
C GLN A 193 -1.39 -3.58 -11.11
N CYS A 194 -1.11 -4.56 -10.25
CA CYS A 194 0.22 -4.69 -9.63
C CYS A 194 1.32 -4.80 -10.69
N TYR A 195 1.08 -5.58 -11.75
CA TYR A 195 2.04 -5.78 -12.84
C TYR A 195 2.30 -4.51 -13.66
N ARG A 196 1.39 -3.53 -13.65
CA ARG A 196 1.54 -2.29 -14.43
C ARG A 196 2.70 -1.42 -14.00
N ILE A 197 3.24 -1.58 -12.81
CA ILE A 197 4.42 -0.84 -12.35
C ILE A 197 5.56 -0.89 -13.36
N ARG A 198 5.74 -2.01 -14.06
CA ARG A 198 6.75 -2.17 -15.12
C ARG A 198 6.66 -1.16 -16.27
N LYS A 199 5.50 -0.50 -16.44
CA LYS A 199 5.29 0.52 -17.48
C LYS A 199 5.80 1.89 -17.06
N TYR A 200 5.98 2.10 -15.77
CA TYR A 200 6.28 3.39 -15.18
C TYR A 200 7.71 3.53 -14.69
N ILE A 201 8.37 2.41 -14.39
CA ILE A 201 9.78 2.37 -13.97
C ILE A 201 10.71 2.11 -15.16
N ASN A 202 11.94 2.62 -15.08
CA ASN A 202 12.93 2.54 -16.16
C ASN A 202 14.00 1.48 -15.86
N VAL A 203 13.57 0.28 -15.49
CA VAL A 203 14.48 -0.85 -15.24
C VAL A 203 14.88 -1.44 -16.57
N LYS A 204 16.18 -1.46 -16.86
CA LYS A 204 16.71 -2.16 -18.02
C LYS A 204 16.60 -3.67 -17.77
N ALA A 205 15.92 -4.38 -18.67
CA ALA A 205 15.81 -5.83 -18.65
C ALA A 205 17.18 -6.50 -18.88
#